data_9e1484a57f9f45960000cf014d615986
#
_entry.id   9e1484a57f9f45960000cf014d615986
#
_cell.length_a   1.000
_cell.length_b   1.000
_cell.length_c   1.000
_cell.angle_alpha   90.00
_cell.angle_beta   90.00
_cell.angle_gamma   90.00
#
_symmetry.space_group_name_H-M   'P 1'
#
loop_
_entity.id
_entity.type
_entity.pdbx_description
1 polymer ?
#
loop_
_entity_poly.entity_id
_entity_poly.type
_entity_poly.pdbx_seq_one_letter_code
_entity_poly.pdbx_strand_id
1 'polypeptide(L)'
;MGSACLVDVYGTLLSSQWEVHDRVLPELAGVDQRTWLDAYYRIEPASGVGQVTRAELYELVLRTCGVKPREELVRELVAMHLELLLANARLFEDSLPFLEELRSRGTAIAIVSNCGEHTRALITSLGIVALADVVVLSCEVGLIKPSPRIFRHTLSELRVGAADAVFVDDQAAFCAGAEAVGVRGVQIVRDGALPPGAVRSLLDILG
;
A
#
# COMPACT_ATOMS: atom_id res chain seq x y z
N MET A 1 13.28 -9.84 18.28
CA MET A 1 12.65 -9.60 16.98
C MET A 1 12.92 -10.79 16.08
N GLY A 2 12.06 -11.07 15.09
CA GLY A 2 12.32 -12.13 14.13
C GLY A 2 13.50 -11.83 13.19
N SER A 3 13.91 -12.81 12.40
CA SER A 3 14.97 -12.64 11.37
C SER A 3 14.50 -11.79 10.19
N ALA A 4 13.17 -11.59 10.04
CA ALA A 4 12.57 -10.77 9.00
C ALA A 4 11.40 -9.91 9.52
N CYS A 5 11.22 -8.75 8.90
CA CYS A 5 10.10 -7.86 9.12
C CYS A 5 9.41 -7.55 7.77
N LEU A 6 8.13 -7.91 7.67
CA LEU A 6 7.25 -7.53 6.59
C LEU A 6 6.50 -6.27 7.01
N VAL A 7 6.49 -5.23 6.20
CA VAL A 7 5.94 -3.92 6.56
C VAL A 7 4.99 -3.44 5.47
N ASP A 8 3.79 -3.05 5.87
CA ASP A 8 2.85 -2.37 4.99
C ASP A 8 3.29 -0.93 4.69
N VAL A 9 2.65 -0.28 3.72
CA VAL A 9 2.97 1.08 3.27
C VAL A 9 1.98 2.11 3.82
N TYR A 10 0.73 2.06 3.36
CA TYR A 10 -0.28 3.08 3.66
C TYR A 10 -0.89 2.89 5.05
N GLY A 11 -0.92 3.96 5.87
CA GLY A 11 -1.34 3.87 7.27
C GLY A 11 -0.26 3.32 8.21
N THR A 12 0.77 2.69 7.66
CA THR A 12 1.89 2.08 8.40
C THR A 12 3.18 2.89 8.28
N LEU A 13 3.78 2.97 7.09
CA LEU A 13 4.98 3.77 6.82
C LEU A 13 4.67 5.21 6.40
N LEU A 14 3.54 5.42 5.76
CA LEU A 14 3.13 6.75 5.29
C LEU A 14 1.63 6.98 5.41
N SER A 15 1.27 8.25 5.53
CA SER A 15 -0.10 8.74 5.35
C SER A 15 -0.29 9.23 3.92
N SER A 16 -1.54 9.19 3.43
CA SER A 16 -1.94 9.75 2.15
C SER A 16 -3.29 10.46 2.29
N GLN A 17 -3.44 11.60 1.61
CA GLN A 17 -4.69 12.38 1.62
C GLN A 17 -5.55 11.99 0.42
N TRP A 18 -6.21 10.83 0.50
CA TRP A 18 -7.05 10.31 -0.59
C TRP A 18 -8.21 11.24 -0.94
N GLU A 19 -8.70 12.02 0.02
CA GLU A 19 -9.78 12.99 -0.19
C GLU A 19 -9.42 14.04 -1.26
N VAL A 20 -8.13 14.32 -1.46
CA VAL A 20 -7.67 15.22 -2.53
C VAL A 20 -7.87 14.58 -3.89
N HIS A 21 -7.54 13.29 -4.04
CA HIS A 21 -7.80 12.51 -5.27
C HIS A 21 -9.30 12.47 -5.57
N ASP A 22 -10.09 12.15 -4.54
CA ASP A 22 -11.54 12.01 -4.62
C ASP A 22 -12.26 13.30 -5.06
N ARG A 23 -11.62 14.44 -4.87
CA ARG A 23 -12.13 15.75 -5.30
C ARG A 23 -11.57 16.15 -6.68
N VAL A 24 -10.26 16.08 -6.87
CA VAL A 24 -9.57 16.67 -8.04
C VAL A 24 -9.82 15.84 -9.30
N LEU A 25 -9.77 14.52 -9.22
CA LEU A 25 -9.90 13.67 -10.42
C LEU A 25 -11.29 13.73 -11.07
N PRO A 26 -12.42 13.67 -10.33
CA PRO A 26 -13.74 13.87 -10.94
C PRO A 26 -13.93 15.28 -11.52
N GLU A 27 -13.38 16.32 -10.87
CA GLU A 27 -13.41 17.68 -11.39
C GLU A 27 -12.67 17.78 -12.74
N LEU A 28 -11.46 17.21 -12.82
CA LEU A 28 -10.69 17.13 -14.08
C LEU A 28 -11.44 16.36 -15.18
N ALA A 29 -12.14 15.30 -14.80
CA ALA A 29 -12.95 14.50 -15.72
C ALA A 29 -14.27 15.18 -16.16
N GLY A 30 -14.69 16.26 -15.49
CA GLY A 30 -15.99 16.91 -15.69
C GLY A 30 -17.16 16.01 -15.26
N VAL A 31 -16.97 15.18 -14.24
CA VAL A 31 -17.95 14.22 -13.72
C VAL A 31 -18.34 14.60 -12.30
N ASP A 32 -19.62 14.42 -11.96
CA ASP A 32 -20.08 14.55 -10.58
C ASP A 32 -19.28 13.61 -9.66
N GLN A 33 -18.79 14.15 -8.52
CA GLN A 33 -17.91 13.45 -7.60
C GLN A 33 -18.49 12.10 -7.13
N ARG A 34 -19.77 12.06 -6.75
CA ARG A 34 -20.42 10.83 -6.28
C ARG A 34 -20.46 9.76 -7.37
N THR A 35 -20.86 10.16 -8.58
CA THR A 35 -20.90 9.27 -9.75
C THR A 35 -19.52 8.71 -10.08
N TRP A 36 -18.49 9.56 -9.99
CA TRP A 36 -17.10 9.16 -10.17
C TRP A 36 -16.64 8.14 -9.12
N LEU A 37 -16.84 8.43 -7.84
CA LEU A 37 -16.39 7.57 -6.73
C LEU A 37 -17.08 6.21 -6.77
N ASP A 38 -18.40 6.17 -7.06
CA ASP A 38 -19.16 4.92 -7.22
C ASP A 38 -18.59 4.06 -8.38
N ALA A 39 -18.17 4.68 -9.47
CA ALA A 39 -17.53 3.98 -10.58
C ALA A 39 -16.10 3.56 -10.25
N TYR A 40 -15.30 4.47 -9.68
CA TYR A 40 -13.89 4.26 -9.35
C TYR A 40 -13.71 3.10 -8.37
N TYR A 41 -14.35 3.13 -7.21
CA TYR A 41 -14.20 2.12 -6.18
C TYR A 41 -14.79 0.75 -6.56
N ARG A 42 -15.64 0.69 -7.58
CA ARG A 42 -16.10 -0.58 -8.18
C ARG A 42 -15.02 -1.23 -9.04
N ILE A 43 -14.19 -0.44 -9.73
CA ILE A 43 -13.23 -0.91 -10.74
C ILE A 43 -11.82 -1.01 -10.13
N GLU A 44 -11.48 -0.15 -9.17
CA GLU A 44 -10.16 -0.05 -8.54
C GLU A 44 -9.60 -1.39 -8.04
N PRO A 45 -10.40 -2.33 -7.44
CA PRO A 45 -9.87 -3.63 -7.03
C PRO A 45 -9.19 -4.43 -8.14
N ALA A 46 -9.62 -4.27 -9.40
CA ALA A 46 -8.96 -4.92 -10.54
C ALA A 46 -7.57 -4.33 -10.83
N SER A 47 -7.40 -3.02 -10.64
CA SER A 47 -6.10 -2.34 -10.74
C SER A 47 -5.20 -2.74 -9.56
N GLY A 48 -5.76 -2.88 -8.37
CA GLY A 48 -5.03 -3.31 -7.17
C GLY A 48 -4.42 -4.71 -7.26
N VAL A 49 -4.89 -5.55 -8.16
CA VAL A 49 -4.30 -6.87 -8.47
C VAL A 49 -3.69 -6.96 -9.88
N GLY A 50 -3.45 -5.82 -10.53
CA GLY A 50 -2.78 -5.75 -11.82
C GLY A 50 -3.58 -6.29 -13.02
N GLN A 51 -4.89 -6.47 -12.89
CA GLN A 51 -5.75 -6.91 -13.99
C GLN A 51 -6.02 -5.80 -15.02
N VAL A 52 -5.95 -4.56 -14.57
CA VAL A 52 -6.05 -3.37 -15.42
C VAL A 52 -4.98 -2.36 -15.02
N THR A 53 -4.41 -1.69 -16.00
CA THR A 53 -3.50 -0.56 -15.79
C THR A 53 -4.24 0.66 -15.25
N ARG A 54 -3.52 1.67 -14.76
CA ARG A 54 -4.14 2.93 -14.33
C ARG A 54 -4.87 3.65 -15.46
N ALA A 55 -4.35 3.56 -16.69
CA ALA A 55 -5.00 4.13 -17.87
C ALA A 55 -6.32 3.41 -18.19
N GLU A 56 -6.30 2.07 -18.25
CA GLU A 56 -7.51 1.26 -18.48
C GLU A 56 -8.56 1.47 -17.39
N LEU A 57 -8.13 1.60 -16.11
CA LEU A 57 -9.04 1.93 -15.00
C LEU A 57 -9.77 3.25 -15.30
N TYR A 58 -9.07 4.31 -15.67
CA TYR A 58 -9.72 5.59 -15.97
C TYR A 58 -10.59 5.54 -17.22
N GLU A 59 -10.20 4.79 -18.24
CA GLU A 59 -11.10 4.56 -19.38
C GLU A 59 -12.41 3.89 -18.95
N LEU A 60 -12.34 2.87 -18.10
CA LEU A 60 -13.51 2.17 -17.59
C LEU A 60 -14.37 3.06 -16.69
N VAL A 61 -13.75 3.85 -15.81
CA VAL A 61 -14.45 4.83 -14.95
C VAL A 61 -15.20 5.85 -15.81
N LEU A 62 -14.51 6.48 -16.78
CA LEU A 62 -15.13 7.46 -17.69
C LEU A 62 -16.34 6.86 -18.45
N ARG A 63 -16.17 5.66 -19.02
CA ARG A 63 -17.27 4.95 -19.71
C ARG A 63 -18.45 4.68 -18.77
N THR A 64 -18.17 4.25 -17.52
CA THR A 64 -19.19 3.98 -16.52
C THR A 64 -19.95 5.25 -16.14
N CYS A 65 -19.27 6.39 -16.12
CA CYS A 65 -19.85 7.72 -15.89
C CYS A 65 -20.53 8.32 -17.15
N GLY A 66 -20.61 7.60 -18.26
CA GLY A 66 -21.20 8.09 -19.50
C GLY A 66 -20.32 9.08 -20.29
N VAL A 67 -19.05 9.21 -19.94
CA VAL A 67 -18.07 10.06 -20.62
C VAL A 67 -17.27 9.23 -21.61
N LYS A 68 -17.14 9.72 -22.86
CA LYS A 68 -16.29 9.08 -23.86
C LYS A 68 -14.81 9.29 -23.48
N PRO A 69 -14.03 8.22 -23.24
CA PRO A 69 -12.61 8.36 -22.95
C PRO A 69 -11.88 8.92 -24.18
N ARG A 70 -11.18 10.04 -23.99
CA ARG A 70 -10.23 10.60 -24.96
C ARG A 70 -8.83 10.34 -24.44
N GLU A 71 -7.92 9.95 -25.29
CA GLU A 71 -6.54 9.61 -24.91
C GLU A 71 -5.86 10.72 -24.09
N GLU A 72 -6.07 11.98 -24.47
CA GLU A 72 -5.53 13.14 -23.74
C GLU A 72 -6.06 13.21 -22.32
N LEU A 73 -7.37 13.10 -22.11
CA LEU A 73 -7.99 13.13 -20.78
C LEU A 73 -7.50 11.96 -19.91
N VAL A 74 -7.39 10.76 -20.48
CA VAL A 74 -6.88 9.59 -19.75
C VAL A 74 -5.44 9.82 -19.32
N ARG A 75 -4.57 10.36 -20.20
CA ARG A 75 -3.20 10.71 -19.84
C ARG A 75 -3.13 11.78 -18.75
N GLU A 76 -3.99 12.79 -18.82
CA GLU A 76 -4.08 13.85 -17.79
C GLU A 76 -4.50 13.26 -16.44
N LEU A 77 -5.50 12.37 -16.41
CA LEU A 77 -5.94 11.71 -15.18
C LEU A 77 -4.84 10.83 -14.57
N VAL A 78 -4.12 10.08 -15.39
CA VAL A 78 -2.98 9.26 -14.93
C VAL A 78 -1.86 10.14 -14.36
N ALA A 79 -1.49 11.20 -15.06
CA ALA A 79 -0.46 12.14 -14.63
C ALA A 79 -0.86 12.86 -13.34
N MET A 80 -2.09 13.38 -13.27
CA MET A 80 -2.63 14.04 -12.08
C MET A 80 -2.68 13.09 -10.87
N HIS A 81 -3.10 11.84 -11.08
CA HIS A 81 -3.08 10.84 -9.99
C HIS A 81 -1.68 10.67 -9.40
N LEU A 82 -0.67 10.50 -10.23
CA LEU A 82 0.72 10.36 -9.76
C LEU A 82 1.20 11.65 -9.05
N GLU A 83 0.91 12.82 -9.62
CA GLU A 83 1.25 14.11 -9.02
C GLU A 83 0.63 14.26 -7.62
N LEU A 84 -0.67 14.01 -7.51
CA LEU A 84 -1.39 14.08 -6.23
C LEU A 84 -0.83 13.06 -5.22
N LEU A 85 -0.51 11.85 -5.66
CA LEU A 85 0.07 10.83 -4.80
C LEU A 85 1.41 11.27 -4.22
N LEU A 86 2.30 11.79 -5.05
CA LEU A 86 3.62 12.29 -4.63
C LEU A 86 3.51 13.56 -3.75
N ALA A 87 2.58 14.46 -4.08
CA ALA A 87 2.38 15.71 -3.35
C ALA A 87 1.76 15.51 -1.97
N ASN A 88 0.92 14.48 -1.77
CA ASN A 88 0.11 14.32 -0.55
C ASN A 88 0.55 13.14 0.33
N ALA A 89 1.50 12.31 -0.10
CA ALA A 89 2.07 11.28 0.76
C ALA A 89 3.09 11.89 1.73
N ARG A 90 3.04 11.46 2.98
CA ARG A 90 3.97 11.89 4.04
C ARG A 90 4.40 10.69 4.85
N LEU A 91 5.71 10.47 4.98
CA LEU A 91 6.23 9.47 5.90
C LEU A 91 5.86 9.83 7.34
N PHE A 92 5.55 8.84 8.15
CA PHE A 92 5.56 9.02 9.59
C PHE A 92 7.00 9.19 10.08
N GLU A 93 7.18 9.94 11.15
CA GLU A 93 8.51 10.32 11.68
C GLU A 93 9.38 9.10 12.05
N ASP A 94 8.73 8.00 12.45
CA ASP A 94 9.38 6.76 12.86
C ASP A 94 9.69 5.78 11.72
N SER A 95 9.24 6.06 10.49
CA SER A 95 9.29 5.10 9.37
C SER A 95 10.71 4.81 8.89
N LEU A 96 11.48 5.85 8.51
CA LEU A 96 12.86 5.64 8.09
C LEU A 96 13.76 5.18 9.25
N PRO A 97 13.70 5.80 10.46
CA PRO A 97 14.45 5.32 11.62
C PRO A 97 14.19 3.83 11.93
N PHE A 98 12.95 3.36 11.79
CA PHE A 98 12.61 1.96 11.98
C PHE A 98 13.28 1.05 10.94
N LEU A 99 13.17 1.38 9.66
CA LEU A 99 13.77 0.58 8.59
C LEU A 99 15.30 0.56 8.67
N GLU A 100 15.92 1.69 8.99
CA GLU A 100 17.36 1.81 9.20
C GLU A 100 17.84 0.96 10.38
N GLU A 101 17.10 0.97 11.49
CA GLU A 101 17.41 0.16 12.65
C GLU A 101 17.26 -1.34 12.38
N LEU A 102 16.22 -1.76 11.61
CA LEU A 102 16.09 -3.15 11.16
C LEU A 102 17.31 -3.59 10.36
N ARG A 103 17.77 -2.77 9.41
CA ARG A 103 18.97 -3.04 8.62
C ARG A 103 20.21 -3.13 9.50
N SER A 104 20.39 -2.23 10.46
CA SER A 104 21.54 -2.22 11.36
C SER A 104 21.63 -3.51 12.20
N ARG A 105 20.47 -4.11 12.51
CA ARG A 105 20.35 -5.39 13.23
C ARG A 105 20.48 -6.62 12.32
N GLY A 106 20.63 -6.42 11.00
CA GLY A 106 20.66 -7.53 10.04
C GLY A 106 19.32 -8.23 9.86
N THR A 107 18.20 -7.57 10.19
CA THR A 107 16.84 -8.08 9.97
C THR A 107 16.47 -7.87 8.50
N ALA A 108 16.06 -8.92 7.80
CA ALA A 108 15.59 -8.83 6.43
C ALA A 108 14.27 -8.04 6.35
N ILE A 109 14.13 -7.17 5.36
CA ILE A 109 12.98 -6.26 5.25
C ILE A 109 12.21 -6.54 3.96
N ALA A 110 10.91 -6.83 4.08
CA ALA A 110 10.01 -6.83 2.95
C ALA A 110 8.95 -5.75 3.07
N ILE A 111 8.73 -5.00 1.99
CA ILE A 111 7.57 -4.13 1.86
C ILE A 111 6.43 -4.93 1.23
N VAL A 112 5.24 -4.94 1.85
CA VAL A 112 4.08 -5.73 1.39
C VAL A 112 2.83 -4.86 1.37
N SER A 113 2.39 -4.40 0.20
CA SER A 113 1.28 -3.44 0.09
C SER A 113 0.19 -3.88 -0.87
N ASN A 114 -1.07 -3.64 -0.46
CA ASN A 114 -2.22 -3.62 -1.37
C ASN A 114 -2.29 -2.25 -2.04
N CYS A 115 -2.03 -2.17 -3.34
CA CYS A 115 -1.83 -0.87 -3.99
C CYS A 115 -1.92 -0.94 -5.52
N GLY A 116 -1.99 0.24 -6.14
CA GLY A 116 -1.89 0.39 -7.60
C GLY A 116 -0.45 0.65 -8.08
N GLU A 117 -0.27 0.68 -9.40
CA GLU A 117 1.04 0.71 -10.08
C GLU A 117 1.94 1.91 -9.72
N HIS A 118 1.37 3.06 -9.35
CA HIS A 118 2.16 4.26 -8.99
C HIS A 118 2.86 4.16 -7.62
N THR A 119 2.47 3.20 -6.79
CA THR A 119 3.06 3.02 -5.45
C THR A 119 4.55 2.75 -5.49
N ARG A 120 5.04 1.99 -6.50
CA ARG A 120 6.48 1.76 -6.63
C ARG A 120 7.26 3.07 -6.84
N ALA A 121 6.77 3.95 -7.70
CA ALA A 121 7.40 5.26 -7.92
C ALA A 121 7.41 6.09 -6.63
N LEU A 122 6.30 6.10 -5.88
CA LEU A 122 6.18 6.79 -4.59
C LEU A 122 7.21 6.28 -3.57
N ILE A 123 7.22 4.98 -3.27
CA ILE A 123 8.10 4.43 -2.22
C ILE A 123 9.58 4.48 -2.63
N THR A 124 9.86 4.54 -3.94
CA THR A 124 11.22 4.79 -4.45
C THR A 124 11.64 6.23 -4.18
N SER A 125 10.78 7.21 -4.49
CA SER A 125 11.06 8.63 -4.25
C SER A 125 11.23 8.97 -2.76
N LEU A 126 10.60 8.19 -1.87
CA LEU A 126 10.70 8.34 -0.41
C LEU A 126 11.87 7.55 0.20
N GLY A 127 12.70 6.87 -0.60
CA GLY A 127 13.86 6.11 -0.12
C GLY A 127 13.56 4.74 0.49
N ILE A 128 12.28 4.34 0.58
CA ILE A 128 11.86 3.07 1.21
C ILE A 128 12.45 1.87 0.45
N VAL A 129 12.40 1.89 -0.89
CA VAL A 129 12.90 0.77 -1.72
C VAL A 129 14.38 0.50 -1.48
N ALA A 130 15.18 1.54 -1.22
CA ALA A 130 16.63 1.37 -0.97
C ALA A 130 16.93 0.68 0.37
N LEU A 131 15.97 0.64 1.30
CA LEU A 131 16.08 0.01 2.59
C LEU A 131 15.50 -1.42 2.62
N ALA A 132 14.70 -1.80 1.63
CA ALA A 132 14.05 -3.10 1.56
C ALA A 132 14.90 -4.14 0.80
N ASP A 133 14.85 -5.39 1.25
CA ASP A 133 15.44 -6.54 0.54
C ASP A 133 14.47 -7.09 -0.51
N VAL A 134 13.14 -7.00 -0.21
CA VAL A 134 12.06 -7.45 -1.08
C VAL A 134 10.93 -6.42 -1.08
N VAL A 135 10.32 -6.20 -2.25
CA VAL A 135 9.13 -5.33 -2.40
C VAL A 135 8.05 -6.10 -3.13
N VAL A 136 6.95 -6.38 -2.44
CA VAL A 136 5.77 -7.11 -2.93
C VAL A 136 4.59 -6.15 -3.00
N LEU A 137 4.24 -5.72 -4.20
CA LEU A 137 3.09 -4.86 -4.47
C LEU A 137 1.99 -5.68 -5.12
N SER A 138 0.78 -5.63 -4.59
CA SER A 138 -0.33 -6.47 -5.04
C SER A 138 -0.61 -6.34 -6.53
N CYS A 139 -0.51 -5.14 -7.08
CA CYS A 139 -0.70 -4.86 -8.51
C CYS A 139 0.38 -5.49 -9.41
N GLU A 140 1.56 -5.84 -8.88
CA GLU A 140 2.64 -6.47 -9.64
C GLU A 140 2.59 -8.00 -9.58
N VAL A 141 2.18 -8.54 -8.42
CA VAL A 141 2.21 -9.99 -8.18
C VAL A 141 0.84 -10.67 -8.31
N GLY A 142 -0.25 -9.89 -8.43
CA GLY A 142 -1.61 -10.41 -8.51
C GLY A 142 -2.11 -11.08 -7.22
N LEU A 143 -1.48 -10.78 -6.09
CA LEU A 143 -1.81 -11.30 -4.77
C LEU A 143 -2.15 -10.14 -3.83
N ILE A 144 -3.15 -10.32 -2.97
CA ILE A 144 -3.67 -9.26 -2.10
C ILE A 144 -3.78 -9.74 -0.64
N LYS A 145 -3.45 -8.88 0.32
CA LYS A 145 -3.76 -9.08 1.74
C LYS A 145 -5.28 -9.03 1.95
N PRO A 146 -5.89 -9.83 2.83
CA PRO A 146 -5.28 -10.75 3.79
C PRO A 146 -5.05 -12.17 3.27
N SER A 147 -5.06 -12.41 1.96
CA SER A 147 -4.86 -13.77 1.43
C SER A 147 -3.53 -14.37 1.94
N PRO A 148 -3.53 -15.60 2.47
CA PRO A 148 -2.32 -16.31 2.86
C PRO A 148 -1.27 -16.44 1.75
N ARG A 149 -1.68 -16.30 0.49
CA ARG A 149 -0.79 -16.45 -0.67
C ARG A 149 0.25 -15.34 -0.75
N ILE A 150 -0.11 -14.07 -0.44
CA ILE A 150 0.84 -12.96 -0.51
C ILE A 150 1.94 -13.10 0.56
N PHE A 151 1.58 -13.53 1.76
CA PHE A 151 2.54 -13.75 2.84
C PHE A 151 3.51 -14.90 2.53
N ARG A 152 2.99 -16.04 2.03
CA ARG A 152 3.85 -17.16 1.61
C ARG A 152 4.77 -16.78 0.46
N HIS A 153 4.29 -15.99 -0.51
CA HIS A 153 5.11 -15.45 -1.59
C HIS A 153 6.25 -14.58 -1.03
N THR A 154 5.92 -13.62 -0.15
CA THR A 154 6.91 -12.73 0.47
C THR A 154 7.97 -13.49 1.27
N LEU A 155 7.56 -14.47 2.08
CA LEU A 155 8.47 -15.31 2.85
C LEU A 155 9.41 -16.14 1.94
N SER A 156 8.88 -16.63 0.81
CA SER A 156 9.66 -17.34 -0.20
C SER A 156 10.73 -16.46 -0.84
N GLU A 157 10.38 -15.22 -1.21
CA GLU A 157 11.32 -14.24 -1.76
C GLU A 157 12.42 -13.88 -0.76
N LEU A 158 12.06 -13.69 0.52
CA LEU A 158 13.02 -13.45 1.61
C LEU A 158 13.82 -14.70 2.01
N ARG A 159 13.35 -15.90 1.66
CA ARG A 159 13.93 -17.20 2.07
C ARG A 159 13.95 -17.38 3.60
N VAL A 160 12.87 -16.96 4.28
CA VAL A 160 12.73 -17.06 5.73
C VAL A 160 11.52 -17.90 6.13
N GLY A 161 11.59 -18.53 7.31
CA GLY A 161 10.47 -19.25 7.90
C GLY A 161 9.41 -18.29 8.47
N ALA A 162 8.14 -18.69 8.45
CA ALA A 162 7.07 -17.84 8.97
C ALA A 162 7.24 -17.51 10.46
N ALA A 163 7.71 -18.48 11.26
CA ALA A 163 7.94 -18.30 12.70
C ALA A 163 9.06 -17.29 13.02
N ASP A 164 9.94 -17.00 12.04
CA ASP A 164 11.04 -16.07 12.18
C ASP A 164 10.70 -14.67 11.65
N ALA A 165 9.45 -14.44 11.22
CA ALA A 165 8.99 -13.21 10.64
C ALA A 165 7.94 -12.49 11.50
N VAL A 166 7.95 -11.15 11.42
CA VAL A 166 6.93 -10.25 11.97
C VAL A 166 6.30 -9.50 10.81
N PHE A 167 5.01 -9.30 10.83
CA PHE A 167 4.28 -8.44 9.89
C PHE A 167 3.65 -7.27 10.63
N VAL A 168 3.84 -6.06 10.12
CA VAL A 168 3.31 -4.82 10.68
C VAL A 168 2.37 -4.17 9.69
N ASP A 169 1.14 -3.84 10.14
CA ASP A 169 0.08 -3.27 9.30
C ASP A 169 -0.91 -2.49 10.19
N ASP A 170 -1.55 -1.47 9.66
CA ASP A 170 -2.59 -0.71 10.37
C ASP A 170 -3.92 -1.47 10.47
N GLN A 171 -4.15 -2.44 9.57
CA GLN A 171 -5.39 -3.21 9.52
C GLN A 171 -5.28 -4.55 10.26
N ALA A 172 -6.04 -4.70 11.34
CA ALA A 172 -6.09 -5.94 12.13
C ALA A 172 -6.40 -7.18 11.28
N ALA A 173 -7.25 -7.05 10.25
CA ALA A 173 -7.59 -8.14 9.35
C ALA A 173 -6.38 -8.65 8.55
N PHE A 174 -5.44 -7.76 8.21
CA PHE A 174 -4.22 -8.13 7.48
C PHE A 174 -3.20 -8.78 8.41
N CYS A 175 -3.10 -8.30 9.66
CA CYS A 175 -2.33 -8.97 10.70
C CYS A 175 -2.83 -10.42 10.93
N ALA A 176 -4.14 -10.61 11.06
CA ALA A 176 -4.75 -11.94 11.20
C ALA A 176 -4.47 -12.84 9.97
N GLY A 177 -4.43 -12.27 8.75
CA GLY A 177 -4.03 -12.99 7.53
C GLY A 177 -2.58 -13.49 7.57
N ALA A 178 -1.67 -12.72 8.16
CA ALA A 178 -0.28 -13.12 8.38
C ALA A 178 -0.18 -14.22 9.45
N GLU A 179 -0.92 -14.09 10.55
CA GLU A 179 -0.98 -15.09 11.61
C GLU A 179 -1.50 -16.45 11.12
N ALA A 180 -2.42 -16.46 10.18
CA ALA A 180 -2.94 -17.68 9.56
C ALA A 180 -1.87 -18.49 8.80
N VAL A 181 -0.69 -17.92 8.53
CA VAL A 181 0.45 -18.62 7.94
C VAL A 181 1.63 -18.79 8.92
N GLY A 182 1.47 -18.38 10.19
CA GLY A 182 2.47 -18.52 11.24
C GLY A 182 3.41 -17.31 11.39
N VAL A 183 3.14 -16.21 10.71
CA VAL A 183 3.86 -14.94 10.88
C VAL A 183 3.25 -14.17 12.07
N ARG A 184 4.05 -13.62 12.96
CA ARG A 184 3.54 -12.79 14.06
C ARG A 184 3.00 -11.47 13.50
N GLY A 185 1.68 -11.23 13.63
CA GLY A 185 1.05 -9.96 13.28
C GLY A 185 1.21 -8.91 14.40
N VAL A 186 1.50 -7.67 14.04
CA VAL A 186 1.52 -6.51 14.94
C VAL A 186 0.71 -5.39 14.29
N GLN A 187 -0.41 -5.03 14.91
CA GLN A 187 -1.18 -3.90 14.43
C GLN A 187 -0.53 -2.59 14.91
N ILE A 188 -0.34 -1.65 13.96
CA ILE A 188 -0.02 -0.27 14.31
C ILE A 188 -1.28 0.59 14.22
N VAL A 189 -1.50 1.45 15.22
CA VAL A 189 -2.65 2.35 15.26
C VAL A 189 -2.15 3.76 15.47
N ARG A 190 -2.11 4.54 14.41
CA ARG A 190 -1.55 5.90 14.43
C ARG A 190 -2.39 6.87 15.27
N ASP A 191 -3.73 6.71 15.21
CA ASP A 191 -4.69 7.57 15.89
C ASP A 191 -5.83 6.76 16.52
N GLY A 192 -6.59 7.36 17.46
CA GLY A 192 -7.76 6.75 18.07
C GLY A 192 -7.44 5.79 19.22
N ALA A 193 -8.33 4.84 19.51
CA ALA A 193 -8.17 3.87 20.59
C ALA A 193 -7.10 2.82 20.25
N LEU A 194 -6.24 2.46 21.20
CA LEU A 194 -5.22 1.44 21.04
C LEU A 194 -5.74 0.08 21.50
N PRO A 195 -5.96 -0.90 20.60
CA PRO A 195 -6.33 -2.25 20.99
C PRO A 195 -5.23 -2.96 21.75
N PRO A 196 -5.55 -3.97 22.59
CA PRO A 196 -4.54 -4.77 23.28
C PRO A 196 -3.56 -5.41 22.29
N GLY A 197 -2.27 -5.24 22.53
CA GLY A 197 -1.19 -5.80 21.69
C GLY A 197 -0.83 -4.96 20.44
N ALA A 198 -1.60 -3.90 20.14
CA ALA A 198 -1.22 -2.96 19.10
C ALA A 198 -0.19 -1.94 19.61
N VAL A 199 0.51 -1.29 18.67
CA VAL A 199 1.54 -0.28 18.96
C VAL A 199 1.19 1.08 18.38
N ARG A 200 1.76 2.16 18.93
CA ARG A 200 1.65 3.53 18.40
C ARG A 200 2.76 3.88 17.44
N SER A 201 3.92 3.35 17.71
CA SER A 201 5.13 3.62 16.93
C SER A 201 5.73 2.32 16.42
N LEU A 202 6.31 2.40 15.23
CA LEU A 202 7.12 1.31 14.67
C LEU A 202 8.33 1.00 15.58
N LEU A 203 8.86 2.01 16.28
CA LEU A 203 9.98 1.84 17.18
C LEU A 203 9.63 0.99 18.42
N ASP A 204 8.35 0.93 18.81
CA ASP A 204 7.90 0.06 19.92
C ASP A 204 8.09 -1.44 19.60
N ILE A 205 8.22 -1.77 18.30
CA ILE A 205 8.39 -3.16 17.82
C ILE A 205 9.85 -3.63 18.01
N LEU A 206 10.79 -2.69 18.11
CA LEU A 206 12.23 -2.93 18.20
C LEU A 206 12.70 -3.38 19.59
N GLY A 207 11.85 -3.18 20.61
CA GLY A 207 12.10 -3.39 22.05
C GLY A 207 12.53 -4.77 22.48
#